data_0ce9420630f3ee8ebbb169d3b2244a0d
#
_entry.id   0ce9420630f3ee8ebbb169d3b2244a0d
#
_cell.length_a   1.000
_cell.length_b   1.000
_cell.length_c   1.000
_cell.angle_alpha   90.00
_cell.angle_beta   90.00
_cell.angle_gamma   90.00
#
_symmetry.space_group_name_H-M   'P 1'
#
loop_
_entity.id
_entity.type
_entity.pdbx_description
1 polymer ?
#
loop_
_entity_poly.entity_id
_entity_poly.type
_entity_poly.pdbx_seq_one_letter_code
_entity_poly.pdbx_strand_id
1 'polypeptide(L)'
;MGVQRTSVRRAAVIAAVTVGAGLTVAPAPAMAGATAQPAVVVVKAAAACQTGKYQKQVEGYLKKLGGFGSVTVDGKQSAADCAAIKKFQSRYGIKPVAGLAGPTTYGVAKRLASTSTSACNAKKTGTTVCVDLTHQTVWVMRSGKVYVKPTVTRTGMKGYRTPTGTFKINKRTKKEWSNPYKVWMPYWQRFVGGVGLHQTTTYLHDGWRGSHGCVNLLPQDAKTYYGLGKIGSTVKVFGRRPGT
;
A
#
# COMPACT_ATOMS: atom_id res chain seq x y z
N MET A 1 26.30 -21.41 -41.35
CA MET A 1 24.95 -21.88 -41.68
C MET A 1 23.95 -20.78 -41.30
N GLY A 2 23.47 -20.05 -42.31
CA GLY A 2 22.57 -18.92 -42.15
C GLY A 2 21.12 -19.36 -42.08
N VAL A 3 20.34 -18.70 -41.24
CA VAL A 3 18.87 -18.82 -41.26
C VAL A 3 18.29 -17.49 -41.73
N GLN A 4 17.62 -17.58 -42.88
CA GLN A 4 16.96 -16.46 -43.58
C GLN A 4 15.69 -16.02 -42.87
N ARG A 5 15.50 -14.71 -42.82
CA ARG A 5 14.23 -14.07 -42.41
C ARG A 5 13.35 -13.92 -43.66
N THR A 6 12.18 -14.52 -43.63
CA THR A 6 11.12 -14.31 -44.63
C THR A 6 10.16 -13.21 -44.14
N SER A 7 10.12 -12.10 -44.87
CA SER A 7 9.14 -11.03 -44.70
C SER A 7 7.94 -11.27 -45.64
N VAL A 8 6.74 -11.34 -45.09
CA VAL A 8 5.50 -11.44 -45.89
C VAL A 8 4.93 -10.04 -46.07
N ARG A 9 5.02 -9.50 -47.31
CA ARG A 9 4.31 -8.33 -47.73
C ARG A 9 2.91 -8.72 -48.21
N ARG A 10 1.89 -8.09 -47.66
CA ARG A 10 0.51 -8.20 -48.15
C ARG A 10 0.27 -7.04 -49.13
N ALA A 11 -0.02 -7.37 -50.37
CA ALA A 11 -0.43 -6.46 -51.44
C ALA A 11 -1.93 -6.14 -51.29
N ALA A 12 -2.26 -4.85 -51.42
CA ALA A 12 -3.63 -4.37 -51.52
C ALA A 12 -4.04 -4.35 -53.01
N VAL A 13 -5.15 -4.99 -53.31
CA VAL A 13 -5.77 -4.99 -54.65
C VAL A 13 -6.78 -3.85 -54.68
N ILE A 14 -6.58 -2.88 -55.62
CA ILE A 14 -7.54 -1.82 -55.92
C ILE A 14 -8.33 -2.28 -57.13
N ALA A 15 -9.64 -2.43 -57.01
CA ALA A 15 -10.55 -2.64 -58.13
C ALA A 15 -11.26 -1.32 -58.43
N ALA A 16 -10.98 -0.78 -59.58
CA ALA A 16 -11.69 0.35 -60.17
C ALA A 16 -12.89 -0.14 -60.99
N VAL A 17 -14.08 0.33 -60.71
CA VAL A 17 -15.26 0.16 -61.55
C VAL A 17 -15.75 1.54 -61.99
N THR A 18 -15.61 1.82 -63.29
CA THR A 18 -16.23 2.96 -63.96
C THR A 18 -17.58 2.53 -64.56
N VAL A 19 -18.66 3.26 -64.23
CA VAL A 19 -19.91 3.24 -65.03
C VAL A 19 -20.45 4.66 -65.10
N GLY A 20 -20.82 5.02 -66.31
CA GLY A 20 -21.08 6.40 -66.79
C GLY A 20 -22.46 6.99 -66.46
N ALA A 21 -22.45 8.24 -66.70
CA ALA A 21 -23.41 9.24 -67.08
C ALA A 21 -24.94 8.99 -66.96
N GLY A 22 -25.58 9.93 -66.29
CA GLY A 22 -27.00 10.24 -66.34
C GLY A 22 -27.29 11.49 -65.57
N LEU A 23 -27.27 12.70 -66.22
CA LEU A 23 -27.70 13.96 -65.61
C LEU A 23 -29.22 14.00 -65.51
N THR A 24 -29.76 14.07 -64.33
CA THR A 24 -31.07 14.65 -64.03
C THR A 24 -30.95 15.58 -62.86
N VAL A 25 -31.13 16.88 -63.13
CA VAL A 25 -31.15 17.95 -62.13
C VAL A 25 -32.49 17.93 -61.46
N ALA A 26 -32.54 17.54 -60.17
CA ALA A 26 -33.67 17.74 -59.29
C ALA A 26 -33.33 18.88 -58.29
N PRO A 27 -34.29 19.78 -57.92
CA PRO A 27 -34.00 20.85 -56.97
C PRO A 27 -33.72 20.30 -55.57
N ALA A 28 -32.65 20.78 -54.96
CA ALA A 28 -32.25 20.39 -53.63
C ALA A 28 -33.25 20.92 -52.57
N PRO A 29 -33.69 20.10 -51.61
CA PRO A 29 -34.37 20.61 -50.44
C PRO A 29 -33.39 21.36 -49.54
N ALA A 30 -33.82 22.54 -49.05
CA ALA A 30 -33.06 23.32 -48.09
C ALA A 30 -32.80 22.47 -46.81
N MET A 31 -31.57 22.13 -46.55
CA MET A 31 -31.14 21.53 -45.32
C MET A 31 -31.21 22.56 -44.21
N ALA A 32 -32.21 22.44 -43.33
CA ALA A 32 -32.24 23.14 -42.05
C ALA A 32 -31.00 22.77 -41.26
N GLY A 33 -30.14 23.75 -41.00
CA GLY A 33 -28.91 23.55 -40.22
C GLY A 33 -29.26 23.07 -38.80
N ALA A 34 -29.03 21.80 -38.54
CA ALA A 34 -29.07 21.26 -37.17
C ALA A 34 -27.85 21.85 -36.45
N THR A 35 -28.09 22.86 -35.60
CA THR A 35 -27.09 23.32 -34.63
C THR A 35 -26.84 22.20 -33.66
N ALA A 36 -25.70 21.52 -33.79
CA ALA A 36 -25.26 20.54 -32.83
C ALA A 36 -25.05 21.23 -31.46
N GLN A 37 -25.95 21.01 -30.53
CA GLN A 37 -25.72 21.43 -29.16
C GLN A 37 -24.53 20.68 -28.58
N PRO A 38 -23.57 21.37 -27.92
CA PRO A 38 -22.48 20.70 -27.28
C PRO A 38 -23.05 19.77 -26.19
N ALA A 39 -22.69 18.48 -26.28
CA ALA A 39 -23.04 17.50 -25.26
C ALA A 39 -22.44 17.95 -23.93
N VAL A 40 -23.31 18.39 -23.01
CA VAL A 40 -22.90 18.68 -21.63
C VAL A 40 -22.52 17.35 -20.99
N VAL A 41 -21.22 17.08 -20.90
CA VAL A 41 -20.70 15.97 -20.13
C VAL A 41 -20.95 16.29 -18.66
N VAL A 42 -22.05 15.79 -18.12
CA VAL A 42 -22.34 15.83 -16.69
C VAL A 42 -21.31 14.90 -16.03
N VAL A 43 -20.18 15.46 -15.63
CA VAL A 43 -19.24 14.75 -14.75
C VAL A 43 -19.98 14.55 -13.42
N LYS A 44 -20.46 13.34 -13.20
CA LYS A 44 -21.07 12.96 -11.92
C LYS A 44 -20.05 13.28 -10.82
N ALA A 45 -20.32 14.30 -10.03
CA ALA A 45 -19.46 14.66 -8.91
C ALA A 45 -19.30 13.41 -8.04
N ALA A 46 -18.04 12.97 -7.85
CA ALA A 46 -17.76 11.86 -6.97
C ALA A 46 -18.37 12.18 -5.61
N ALA A 47 -19.16 11.24 -5.07
CA ALA A 47 -19.84 11.43 -3.80
C ALA A 47 -18.82 11.94 -2.76
N ALA A 48 -19.10 13.09 -2.16
CA ALA A 48 -18.23 13.72 -1.17
C ALA A 48 -18.00 12.73 -0.02
N CYS A 49 -16.75 12.56 0.40
CA CYS A 49 -16.46 11.73 1.55
C CYS A 49 -17.08 12.35 2.81
N GLN A 50 -17.59 11.51 3.70
CA GLN A 50 -18.13 11.97 4.97
C GLN A 50 -17.00 12.44 5.91
N THR A 51 -17.26 13.51 6.67
CA THR A 51 -16.41 13.95 7.77
C THR A 51 -16.40 12.88 8.85
N GLY A 52 -15.20 12.44 9.24
CA GLY A 52 -15.03 11.44 10.28
C GLY A 52 -14.90 12.05 11.68
N LYS A 53 -15.21 11.26 12.71
CA LYS A 53 -15.06 11.68 14.13
C LYS A 53 -13.66 12.23 14.46
N TYR A 54 -12.63 11.77 13.77
CA TYR A 54 -11.23 12.13 14.04
C TYR A 54 -10.63 12.98 12.91
N GLN A 55 -11.46 13.76 12.20
CA GLN A 55 -11.06 14.47 10.98
C GLN A 55 -9.79 15.32 11.20
N LYS A 56 -9.85 16.30 12.10
CA LYS A 56 -8.74 17.23 12.37
C LYS A 56 -7.47 16.51 12.81
N GLN A 57 -7.59 15.49 13.65
CA GLN A 57 -6.43 14.73 14.12
C GLN A 57 -5.78 13.93 12.99
N VAL A 58 -6.59 13.28 12.13
CA VAL A 58 -6.08 12.53 10.97
C VAL A 58 -5.39 13.47 9.99
N GLU A 59 -5.99 14.62 9.68
CA GLU A 59 -5.37 15.65 8.84
C GLU A 59 -4.00 16.06 9.38
N GLY A 60 -3.91 16.37 10.68
CA GLY A 60 -2.66 16.73 11.34
C GLY A 60 -1.60 15.63 11.22
N TYR A 61 -1.97 14.36 11.40
CA TYR A 61 -1.04 13.26 11.25
C TYR A 61 -0.63 13.03 9.80
N LEU A 62 -1.54 13.12 8.84
CA LEU A 62 -1.21 12.98 7.42
C LEU A 62 -0.29 14.09 6.95
N LYS A 63 -0.52 15.33 7.39
CA LYS A 63 0.37 16.47 7.12
C LYS A 63 1.78 16.21 7.67
N LYS A 64 1.89 15.72 8.91
CA LYS A 64 3.17 15.36 9.55
C LYS A 64 3.89 14.22 8.81
N LEU A 65 3.17 13.17 8.40
CA LEU A 65 3.74 12.01 7.71
C LEU A 65 4.15 12.33 6.28
N GLY A 66 3.42 13.23 5.61
CA GLY A 66 3.64 13.62 4.22
C GLY A 66 3.37 12.52 3.20
N GLY A 67 3.40 12.86 1.92
CA GLY A 67 3.33 11.89 0.81
C GLY A 67 1.91 11.42 0.42
N PHE A 68 0.86 11.97 1.05
CA PHE A 68 -0.52 11.57 0.77
C PHE A 68 -1.31 12.56 -0.10
N GLY A 69 -0.76 13.72 -0.37
CA GLY A 69 -1.38 14.83 -1.10
C GLY A 69 -1.53 16.06 -0.23
N SER A 70 -2.27 17.05 -0.71
CA SER A 70 -2.58 18.25 0.04
C SER A 70 -3.57 17.94 1.14
N VAL A 71 -3.28 18.41 2.36
CA VAL A 71 -4.12 18.23 3.55
C VAL A 71 -4.24 19.57 4.28
N THR A 72 -5.46 20.04 4.50
CA THR A 72 -5.77 21.20 5.32
C THR A 72 -6.19 20.74 6.71
N VAL A 73 -5.58 21.29 7.75
CA VAL A 73 -5.86 20.87 9.15
C VAL A 73 -6.91 21.79 9.76
N ASP A 74 -8.14 21.65 9.36
CA ASP A 74 -9.26 22.46 9.84
C ASP A 74 -10.39 21.64 10.48
N GLY A 75 -10.38 20.33 10.28
CA GLY A 75 -11.41 19.41 10.78
C GLY A 75 -12.63 19.31 9.85
N LYS A 76 -12.56 19.89 8.66
CA LYS A 76 -13.60 19.82 7.64
C LYS A 76 -13.13 18.92 6.51
N GLN A 77 -14.04 18.10 5.99
CA GLN A 77 -13.71 17.19 4.90
C GLN A 77 -13.77 17.90 3.55
N SER A 78 -12.63 18.12 2.93
CA SER A 78 -12.54 18.57 1.53
C SER A 78 -12.32 17.39 0.57
N ALA A 79 -12.44 17.64 -0.73
CA ALA A 79 -12.10 16.65 -1.75
C ALA A 79 -10.62 16.22 -1.69
N ALA A 80 -9.72 17.17 -1.37
CA ALA A 80 -8.29 16.90 -1.21
C ALA A 80 -8.00 16.02 0.02
N ASP A 81 -8.64 16.32 1.16
CA ASP A 81 -8.50 15.52 2.39
C ASP A 81 -9.05 14.12 2.19
N CYS A 82 -10.20 14.00 1.51
CA CYS A 82 -10.76 12.71 1.13
C CYS A 82 -9.79 11.87 0.30
N ALA A 83 -9.19 12.46 -0.72
CA ALA A 83 -8.21 11.79 -1.58
C ALA A 83 -6.96 11.36 -0.77
N ALA A 84 -6.46 12.24 0.09
CA ALA A 84 -5.33 11.97 0.97
C ALA A 84 -5.62 10.82 1.95
N ILE A 85 -6.79 10.82 2.58
CA ILE A 85 -7.21 9.77 3.52
C ILE A 85 -7.39 8.44 2.77
N LYS A 86 -8.01 8.42 1.58
CA LYS A 86 -8.11 7.20 0.75
C LYS A 86 -6.74 6.64 0.40
N LYS A 87 -5.81 7.49 -0.02
CA LYS A 87 -4.43 7.10 -0.33
C LYS A 87 -3.71 6.52 0.89
N PHE A 88 -3.90 7.12 2.06
CA PHE A 88 -3.41 6.61 3.33
C PHE A 88 -4.01 5.24 3.68
N GLN A 89 -5.34 5.11 3.60
CA GLN A 89 -6.05 3.85 3.86
C GLN A 89 -5.57 2.73 2.94
N SER A 90 -5.45 3.00 1.64
CA SER A 90 -4.91 2.05 0.66
C SER A 90 -3.48 1.65 0.99
N ARG A 91 -2.59 2.62 1.27
CA ARG A 91 -1.17 2.35 1.59
C ARG A 91 -1.03 1.43 2.80
N TYR A 92 -1.83 1.62 3.82
CA TYR A 92 -1.73 0.87 5.07
C TYR A 92 -2.77 -0.25 5.22
N GLY A 93 -3.48 -0.60 4.15
CA GLY A 93 -4.42 -1.72 4.13
C GLY A 93 -5.64 -1.53 5.03
N ILE A 94 -6.06 -0.29 5.29
CA ILE A 94 -7.25 0.02 6.08
C ILE A 94 -8.49 -0.18 5.21
N LYS A 95 -9.47 -0.89 5.72
CA LYS A 95 -10.73 -1.17 5.02
C LYS A 95 -11.94 -0.70 5.85
N PRO A 96 -12.97 -0.15 5.19
CA PRO A 96 -13.05 0.20 3.77
C PRO A 96 -12.18 1.40 3.42
N VAL A 97 -11.78 1.54 2.13
CA VAL A 97 -11.08 2.72 1.61
C VAL A 97 -12.12 3.79 1.27
N ALA A 98 -12.74 4.35 2.30
CA ALA A 98 -13.87 5.25 2.17
C ALA A 98 -13.48 6.74 2.24
N GLY A 99 -12.23 7.07 2.59
CA GLY A 99 -11.83 8.46 2.86
C GLY A 99 -12.36 9.00 4.17
N LEU A 100 -12.91 8.14 5.05
CA LEU A 100 -13.44 8.51 6.35
C LEU A 100 -12.34 8.50 7.43
N ALA A 101 -12.20 9.58 8.19
CA ALA A 101 -11.33 9.68 9.35
C ALA A 101 -11.94 8.98 10.58
N GLY A 102 -12.16 7.66 10.46
CA GLY A 102 -12.70 6.82 11.52
C GLY A 102 -11.64 6.31 12.52
N PRO A 103 -12.05 5.50 13.52
CA PRO A 103 -11.17 5.03 14.60
C PRO A 103 -9.92 4.29 14.11
N THR A 104 -10.05 3.40 13.13
CA THR A 104 -8.92 2.64 12.59
C THR A 104 -7.94 3.56 11.86
N THR A 105 -8.44 4.48 11.02
CA THR A 105 -7.60 5.46 10.30
C THR A 105 -6.85 6.34 11.29
N TYR A 106 -7.53 6.86 12.30
CA TYR A 106 -6.93 7.63 13.37
C TYR A 106 -5.85 6.85 14.13
N GLY A 107 -6.16 5.64 14.58
CA GLY A 107 -5.22 4.80 15.34
C GLY A 107 -3.95 4.47 14.54
N VAL A 108 -4.08 4.17 13.25
CA VAL A 108 -2.94 3.91 12.35
C VAL A 108 -2.13 5.17 12.13
N ALA A 109 -2.77 6.30 11.83
CA ALA A 109 -2.08 7.57 11.60
C ALA A 109 -1.33 8.04 12.86
N LYS A 110 -1.96 7.95 14.03
CA LYS A 110 -1.35 8.27 15.32
C LYS A 110 -0.10 7.44 15.59
N ARG A 111 -0.19 6.11 15.45
CA ARG A 111 0.95 5.19 15.67
C ARG A 111 2.14 5.56 14.79
N LEU A 112 1.92 5.74 13.49
CA LEU A 112 2.97 6.10 12.54
C LEU A 112 3.57 7.48 12.84
N ALA A 113 2.73 8.47 13.11
CA ALA A 113 3.17 9.84 13.42
C ALA A 113 3.91 9.96 14.78
N SER A 114 3.67 9.01 15.69
CA SER A 114 4.33 8.93 17.01
C SER A 114 5.56 8.04 17.03
N THR A 115 5.84 7.31 15.95
CA THR A 115 7.03 6.44 15.88
C THR A 115 8.30 7.28 15.81
N SER A 116 9.21 7.06 16.77
CA SER A 116 10.56 7.63 16.76
C SER A 116 11.54 6.62 16.15
N THR A 117 12.05 6.92 14.96
CA THR A 117 13.00 6.02 14.29
C THR A 117 14.36 5.95 14.98
N SER A 118 14.75 6.98 15.72
CA SER A 118 15.98 7.01 16.54
C SER A 118 15.91 6.04 17.72
N ALA A 119 14.72 5.75 18.26
CA ALA A 119 14.54 4.78 19.37
C ALA A 119 15.05 3.37 19.04
N CYS A 120 15.15 3.01 17.76
CA CYS A 120 15.79 1.77 17.35
C CYS A 120 17.27 1.71 17.74
N ASN A 121 17.96 2.81 17.81
CA ASN A 121 19.40 2.86 18.09
C ASN A 121 20.17 1.82 17.27
N ALA A 122 19.94 1.82 15.95
CA ALA A 122 20.54 0.86 15.03
C ALA A 122 22.03 1.11 14.86
N LYS A 123 22.80 0.03 14.67
CA LYS A 123 24.24 0.15 14.38
C LYS A 123 24.47 0.99 13.12
N LYS A 124 25.59 1.73 13.10
CA LYS A 124 26.01 2.54 11.93
C LYS A 124 26.47 1.71 10.73
N THR A 125 26.38 0.37 10.81
CA THR A 125 26.79 -0.56 9.75
C THR A 125 25.69 -1.59 9.48
N GLY A 126 25.59 -2.04 8.23
CA GLY A 126 24.68 -3.11 7.81
C GLY A 126 23.19 -2.71 7.82
N THR A 127 22.35 -3.72 7.73
CA THR A 127 20.87 -3.58 7.71
C THR A 127 20.28 -4.02 9.06
N THR A 128 19.42 -3.18 9.64
CA THR A 128 18.66 -3.47 10.85
C THR A 128 17.17 -3.29 10.57
N VAL A 129 16.40 -4.33 10.82
CA VAL A 129 14.94 -4.24 10.90
C VAL A 129 14.57 -3.83 12.33
N CYS A 130 13.92 -2.70 12.50
CA CYS A 130 13.49 -2.14 13.77
C CYS A 130 12.02 -2.43 13.98
N VAL A 131 11.64 -3.04 15.11
CA VAL A 131 10.27 -3.38 15.46
C VAL A 131 9.91 -2.69 16.78
N ASP A 132 9.03 -1.70 16.71
CA ASP A 132 8.48 -1.00 17.87
C ASP A 132 7.16 -1.64 18.29
N LEU A 133 7.18 -2.38 19.38
CA LEU A 133 6.02 -3.07 19.92
C LEU A 133 5.00 -2.07 20.50
N THR A 134 5.46 -0.94 21.01
CA THR A 134 4.58 0.08 21.62
C THR A 134 3.69 0.74 20.58
N HIS A 135 4.28 1.15 19.46
CA HIS A 135 3.54 1.78 18.37
C HIS A 135 3.04 0.77 17.33
N GLN A 136 3.40 -0.51 17.45
CA GLN A 136 3.07 -1.54 16.43
C GLN A 136 3.49 -1.08 15.04
N THR A 137 4.74 -0.64 14.93
CA THR A 137 5.37 -0.16 13.69
C THR A 137 6.71 -0.87 13.47
N VAL A 138 7.12 -0.90 12.22
CA VAL A 138 8.36 -1.54 11.78
C VAL A 138 8.98 -0.72 10.67
N TRP A 139 10.32 -0.64 10.63
CA TRP A 139 11.07 0.07 9.58
C TRP A 139 12.42 -0.57 9.35
N VAL A 140 13.11 -0.15 8.30
CA VAL A 140 14.45 -0.64 8.00
C VAL A 140 15.45 0.51 8.09
N MET A 141 16.50 0.28 8.86
CA MET A 141 17.69 1.12 8.92
C MET A 141 18.80 0.49 8.10
N ARG A 142 19.56 1.31 7.37
CA ARG A 142 20.78 0.89 6.70
C ARG A 142 21.88 1.88 7.06
N SER A 143 22.99 1.36 7.57
CA SER A 143 24.13 2.20 8.02
C SER A 143 23.69 3.35 8.94
N GLY A 144 22.80 3.05 9.89
CA GLY A 144 22.29 4.01 10.88
C GLY A 144 21.26 5.03 10.35
N LYS A 145 20.92 5.00 9.06
CA LYS A 145 19.92 5.90 8.45
C LYS A 145 18.63 5.15 8.14
N VAL A 146 17.49 5.85 8.18
CA VAL A 146 16.20 5.29 7.76
C VAL A 146 16.24 5.00 6.26
N TYR A 147 16.16 3.73 5.90
CA TYR A 147 16.15 3.28 4.51
C TYR A 147 14.72 3.00 4.01
N VAL A 148 13.89 2.37 4.84
CA VAL A 148 12.46 2.24 4.61
C VAL A 148 11.74 2.93 5.76
N LYS A 149 10.87 3.86 5.46
CA LYS A 149 10.06 4.60 6.45
C LYS A 149 9.19 3.64 7.27
N PRO A 150 8.80 4.02 8.50
CA PRO A 150 7.90 3.22 9.33
C PRO A 150 6.63 2.81 8.60
N THR A 151 6.27 1.54 8.74
CA THR A 151 5.00 0.97 8.34
C THR A 151 4.36 0.24 9.51
N VAL A 152 3.11 -0.15 9.34
CA VAL A 152 2.34 -0.84 10.38
C VAL A 152 2.72 -2.30 10.48
N THR A 153 2.63 -2.82 11.70
CA THR A 153 2.74 -4.26 11.97
C THR A 153 1.71 -4.69 13.01
N ARG A 154 1.53 -5.99 13.14
CA ARG A 154 0.80 -6.62 14.21
C ARG A 154 1.69 -7.71 14.81
N THR A 155 1.96 -7.60 16.12
CA THR A 155 2.87 -8.48 16.85
C THR A 155 2.13 -9.38 17.83
N GLY A 156 2.85 -10.13 18.64
CA GLY A 156 2.32 -11.14 19.55
C GLY A 156 1.28 -10.62 20.53
N MET A 157 0.19 -11.36 20.73
CA MET A 157 -0.87 -11.07 21.69
C MET A 157 -0.47 -11.48 23.12
N LYS A 158 -1.34 -11.22 24.09
CA LYS A 158 -1.18 -11.71 25.48
C LYS A 158 -0.99 -13.22 25.50
N GLY A 159 -0.01 -13.70 26.24
CA GLY A 159 0.40 -15.13 26.26
C GLY A 159 1.36 -15.53 25.14
N TYR A 160 1.46 -14.74 24.05
CA TYR A 160 2.30 -15.02 22.87
C TYR A 160 3.14 -13.80 22.49
N ARG A 161 3.74 -13.13 23.45
CA ARG A 161 4.49 -11.90 23.21
C ARG A 161 5.62 -12.11 22.20
N THR A 162 5.81 -11.14 21.33
CA THR A 162 7.02 -11.07 20.52
C THR A 162 8.20 -10.77 21.45
N PRO A 163 9.26 -11.62 21.46
CA PRO A 163 10.43 -11.38 22.30
C PRO A 163 11.12 -10.08 21.97
N THR A 164 11.49 -9.30 22.99
CA THR A 164 12.33 -8.11 22.87
C THR A 164 13.80 -8.46 22.88
N GLY A 165 14.62 -7.68 22.19
CA GLY A 165 16.06 -7.90 22.09
C GLY A 165 16.64 -7.58 20.73
N THR A 166 17.89 -7.97 20.56
CA THR A 166 18.62 -7.85 19.29
C THR A 166 18.94 -9.24 18.78
N PHE A 167 18.37 -9.56 17.62
CA PHE A 167 18.45 -10.88 16.99
C PHE A 167 19.10 -10.78 15.62
N LYS A 168 19.34 -11.97 15.02
CA LYS A 168 19.78 -12.10 13.62
C LYS A 168 18.78 -12.93 12.84
N ILE A 169 18.51 -12.53 11.58
CA ILE A 169 17.76 -13.40 10.68
C ILE A 169 18.59 -14.67 10.47
N ASN A 170 18.03 -15.82 10.83
CA ASN A 170 18.71 -17.14 10.78
C ASN A 170 18.05 -18.16 9.83
N LYS A 171 16.87 -17.86 9.31
CA LYS A 171 16.20 -18.64 8.26
C LYS A 171 15.38 -17.70 7.37
N ARG A 172 15.37 -17.99 6.06
CA ARG A 172 14.55 -17.27 5.09
C ARG A 172 13.98 -18.23 4.06
N THR A 173 12.68 -18.11 3.81
CA THR A 173 12.00 -18.84 2.74
C THR A 173 10.95 -17.93 2.09
N LYS A 174 10.72 -18.08 0.77
CA LYS A 174 9.63 -17.33 0.10
C LYS A 174 8.27 -17.67 0.67
N LYS A 175 8.10 -18.91 1.17
CA LYS A 175 6.87 -19.44 1.75
C LYS A 175 7.23 -20.52 2.78
N GLU A 176 6.80 -20.36 4.00
CA GLU A 176 7.01 -21.29 5.11
C GLU A 176 5.67 -21.83 5.59
N TRP A 177 5.61 -23.14 5.83
CA TRP A 177 4.43 -23.75 6.43
C TRP A 177 4.53 -23.74 7.96
N SER A 178 3.50 -23.27 8.62
CA SER A 178 3.38 -23.30 10.07
C SER A 178 2.57 -24.54 10.49
N ASN A 179 3.23 -25.57 11.00
CA ASN A 179 2.55 -26.78 11.49
C ASN A 179 1.57 -26.49 12.64
N PRO A 180 1.91 -25.68 13.65
CA PRO A 180 0.99 -25.39 14.76
C PRO A 180 -0.28 -24.66 14.32
N TYR A 181 -0.16 -23.74 13.34
CA TYR A 181 -1.26 -22.86 12.95
C TYR A 181 -1.91 -23.22 11.61
N LYS A 182 -1.39 -24.26 10.92
CA LYS A 182 -1.90 -24.76 9.62
C LYS A 182 -2.09 -23.65 8.58
N VAL A 183 -1.11 -22.75 8.49
CA VAL A 183 -1.12 -21.62 7.56
C VAL A 183 0.22 -21.47 6.85
N TRP A 184 0.19 -20.95 5.61
CA TRP A 184 1.37 -20.53 4.90
C TRP A 184 1.77 -19.10 5.32
N MET A 185 3.06 -18.89 5.56
CA MET A 185 3.65 -17.61 5.91
C MET A 185 4.54 -17.12 4.77
N PRO A 186 4.01 -16.31 3.82
CA PRO A 186 4.82 -15.78 2.73
C PRO A 186 5.89 -14.81 3.23
N TYR A 187 7.04 -14.80 2.55
CA TYR A 187 8.19 -13.94 2.84
C TYR A 187 8.74 -14.11 4.25
N TRP A 188 8.83 -15.36 4.70
CA TRP A 188 9.27 -15.74 6.04
C TRP A 188 10.73 -15.38 6.30
N GLN A 189 10.98 -14.71 7.42
CA GLN A 189 12.31 -14.36 7.92
C GLN A 189 12.34 -14.60 9.43
N ARG A 190 12.82 -15.79 9.84
CA ARG A 190 12.93 -16.18 11.25
C ARG A 190 14.09 -15.45 11.91
N PHE A 191 13.92 -15.02 13.16
CA PHE A 191 14.99 -14.38 13.93
C PHE A 191 15.14 -14.92 15.37
N VAL A 192 14.12 -15.55 15.97
CA VAL A 192 14.23 -16.22 17.28
C VAL A 192 13.19 -17.33 17.40
N GLY A 193 13.58 -18.52 17.86
CA GLY A 193 12.67 -19.66 18.01
C GLY A 193 11.81 -19.89 16.78
N GLY A 194 10.50 -19.96 16.97
CA GLY A 194 9.48 -20.02 15.91
C GLY A 194 8.96 -18.65 15.47
N VAL A 195 9.61 -17.54 15.85
CA VAL A 195 9.16 -16.17 15.57
C VAL A 195 9.92 -15.56 14.39
N GLY A 196 9.20 -14.91 13.51
CA GLY A 196 9.78 -14.24 12.34
C GLY A 196 8.91 -13.11 11.80
N LEU A 197 9.43 -12.40 10.80
CA LEU A 197 8.66 -11.47 9.98
C LEU A 197 8.05 -12.25 8.82
N HIS A 198 6.79 -11.96 8.51
CA HIS A 198 6.11 -12.52 7.33
C HIS A 198 4.89 -11.71 6.94
N GLN A 199 4.38 -11.94 5.72
CA GLN A 199 3.11 -11.38 5.31
C GLN A 199 1.98 -11.84 6.22
N THR A 200 1.11 -10.91 6.62
CA THR A 200 -0.11 -11.27 7.37
C THR A 200 -1.00 -12.21 6.57
N THR A 201 -1.64 -13.13 7.26
CA THR A 201 -2.63 -14.05 6.68
C THR A 201 -4.06 -13.60 6.93
N THR A 202 -4.24 -12.55 7.74
CA THR A 202 -5.54 -11.99 8.12
C THR A 202 -5.49 -10.46 8.12
N TYR A 203 -6.61 -9.81 8.37
CA TYR A 203 -6.66 -8.35 8.45
C TYR A 203 -5.73 -7.81 9.54
N LEU A 204 -4.80 -6.93 9.16
CA LEU A 204 -3.73 -6.47 10.05
C LEU A 204 -4.24 -5.58 11.20
N HIS A 205 -5.29 -4.79 10.94
CA HIS A 205 -5.83 -3.80 11.89
C HIS A 205 -6.96 -4.34 12.77
N ASP A 206 -7.13 -5.66 12.82
CA ASP A 206 -7.96 -6.28 13.82
C ASP A 206 -7.29 -6.08 15.20
N GLY A 207 -7.74 -5.07 15.95
CA GLY A 207 -7.14 -4.66 17.21
C GLY A 207 -7.23 -5.70 18.33
N TRP A 208 -8.18 -6.64 18.21
CA TRP A 208 -8.40 -7.72 19.18
C TRP A 208 -7.45 -8.90 18.98
N ARG A 209 -7.05 -9.14 17.75
CA ARG A 209 -6.18 -10.26 17.38
C ARG A 209 -4.73 -9.84 17.30
N GLY A 210 -3.88 -10.47 18.07
CA GLY A 210 -2.44 -10.45 17.86
C GLY A 210 -1.98 -11.60 16.97
N SER A 211 -0.67 -11.73 16.83
CA SER A 211 -0.02 -12.94 16.34
C SER A 211 0.34 -13.85 17.53
N HIS A 212 0.83 -15.04 17.21
CA HIS A 212 1.46 -15.94 18.21
C HIS A 212 2.97 -15.66 18.33
N GLY A 213 3.35 -14.39 18.31
CA GLY A 213 4.73 -13.91 18.44
C GLY A 213 5.31 -13.30 17.16
N CYS A 214 4.85 -13.69 15.99
CA CYS A 214 5.39 -13.19 14.72
C CYS A 214 5.10 -11.70 14.50
N VAL A 215 5.96 -11.07 13.70
CA VAL A 215 5.83 -9.70 13.20
C VAL A 215 5.11 -9.75 11.85
N ASN A 216 3.79 -9.56 11.88
CA ASN A 216 2.95 -9.58 10.68
C ASN A 216 3.07 -8.27 9.89
N LEU A 217 3.26 -8.36 8.59
CA LEU A 217 3.43 -7.25 7.66
C LEU A 217 2.33 -7.25 6.59
N LEU A 218 2.03 -6.10 6.04
CA LEU A 218 1.23 -6.01 4.82
C LEU A 218 1.96 -6.70 3.64
N PRO A 219 1.25 -7.23 2.63
CA PRO A 219 1.87 -7.98 1.54
C PRO A 219 3.03 -7.26 0.86
N GLN A 220 2.83 -5.99 0.51
CA GLN A 220 3.86 -5.16 -0.13
C GLN A 220 5.07 -4.91 0.76
N ASP A 221 4.83 -4.70 2.08
CA ASP A 221 5.90 -4.47 3.05
C ASP A 221 6.68 -5.77 3.28
N ALA A 222 6.01 -6.91 3.42
CA ALA A 222 6.65 -8.22 3.58
C ALA A 222 7.59 -8.54 2.41
N LYS A 223 7.15 -8.30 1.16
CA LYS A 223 7.96 -8.46 -0.04
C LYS A 223 9.20 -7.56 0.00
N THR A 224 9.02 -6.27 0.34
CA THR A 224 10.11 -5.29 0.45
C THR A 224 11.13 -5.70 1.53
N TYR A 225 10.65 -6.06 2.72
CA TYR A 225 11.50 -6.46 3.84
C TYR A 225 12.25 -7.76 3.55
N TYR A 226 11.60 -8.69 2.85
CA TYR A 226 12.25 -9.92 2.39
C TYR A 226 13.36 -9.62 1.38
N GLY A 227 13.18 -8.68 0.47
CA GLY A 227 14.21 -8.26 -0.47
C GLY A 227 15.44 -7.61 0.18
N LEU A 228 15.24 -6.90 1.28
CA LEU A 228 16.27 -6.16 2.00
C LEU A 228 16.99 -6.99 3.09
N GLY A 229 16.24 -7.83 3.80
CA GLY A 229 16.81 -8.69 4.85
C GLY A 229 17.59 -9.86 4.26
N LYS A 230 18.75 -10.16 4.82
CA LYS A 230 19.60 -11.31 4.49
C LYS A 230 19.83 -12.13 5.76
N ILE A 231 20.28 -13.38 5.61
CA ILE A 231 20.81 -14.15 6.75
C ILE A 231 21.90 -13.30 7.42
N GLY A 232 21.86 -13.18 8.75
CA GLY A 232 22.75 -12.34 9.53
C GLY A 232 22.32 -10.87 9.67
N SER A 233 21.29 -10.39 8.92
CA SER A 233 20.72 -9.05 9.14
C SER A 233 20.17 -8.94 10.56
N THR A 234 20.36 -7.77 11.17
CA THR A 234 19.88 -7.51 12.54
C THR A 234 18.37 -7.27 12.56
N VAL A 235 17.69 -7.85 13.55
CA VAL A 235 16.31 -7.51 13.91
C VAL A 235 16.33 -7.01 15.36
N LYS A 236 15.96 -5.74 15.57
CA LYS A 236 15.89 -5.13 16.90
C LYS A 236 14.43 -4.93 17.27
N VAL A 237 14.00 -5.62 18.31
CA VAL A 237 12.63 -5.58 18.83
C VAL A 237 12.65 -4.89 20.19
N PHE A 238 11.83 -3.87 20.38
CA PHE A 238 11.80 -3.08 21.61
C PHE A 238 10.40 -2.57 21.94
N GLY A 239 10.24 -2.06 23.16
CA GLY A 239 8.96 -1.60 23.67
C GLY A 239 8.07 -2.76 24.13
N ARG A 240 6.78 -2.47 24.34
CA ARG A 240 5.77 -3.46 24.76
C ARG A 240 4.46 -3.18 24.01
N ARG A 241 3.86 -4.22 23.44
CA ARG A 241 2.55 -4.08 22.82
C ARG A 241 1.50 -3.71 23.89
N PRO A 242 0.64 -2.70 23.65
CA PRO A 242 -0.46 -2.37 24.53
C PRO A 242 -1.39 -3.59 24.76
N GLY A 243 -1.78 -3.82 26.02
CA GLY A 243 -2.64 -4.93 26.40
C GLY A 243 -1.95 -6.31 26.51
N THR A 244 -0.59 -6.35 26.51
CA THR A 244 0.16 -7.63 26.66
C THR A 244 1.08 -7.66 27.85
#